data_a4439f8c150d31fd0459d20e1d1ddedf
#
_entry.id   a4439f8c150d31fd0459d20e1d1ddedf
#
_cell.length_a   1.000
_cell.length_b   1.000
_cell.length_c   1.000
_cell.angle_alpha   90.00
_cell.angle_beta   90.00
_cell.angle_gamma   90.00
#
_symmetry.space_group_name_H-M   'P 1'
#
loop_
_entity.id
_entity.type
_entity.pdbx_description
1 polymer ?
#
loop_
_entity_poly.entity_id
_entity_poly.type
_entity_poly.pdbx_seq_one_letter_code
_entity_poly.pdbx_strand_id
1 'polypeptide(L)'
;MELTPYIGIADCICDLVSSGATLEANNLVEFNSLMDSEAVLISPVTLNKIRQNNIVSLIKRFEGVINATESKYVMLNAHSHSIEKICKLLPGADSPTIIPLQKDNKVAIHALCKEPVFWETMEKLKSNGASSILVLPVEKILN
;
A
#
# COMPACT_ATOMS: atom_id res chain seq x y z
N MET A 1 19.49 18.66 -5.49
CA MET A 1 18.94 19.94 -6.01
C MET A 1 18.08 20.70 -4.98
N GLU A 2 17.51 20.04 -4.02
CA GLU A 2 16.51 20.55 -3.05
C GLU A 2 17.03 21.67 -2.13
N LEU A 3 18.35 21.79 -1.96
CA LEU A 3 18.97 22.87 -1.17
C LEU A 3 19.05 24.21 -1.94
N THR A 4 18.88 24.19 -3.26
CA THR A 4 19.13 25.36 -4.12
C THR A 4 18.21 26.57 -3.78
N PRO A 5 16.89 26.39 -3.51
CA PRO A 5 16.06 27.49 -3.05
C PRO A 5 16.45 27.99 -1.65
N TYR A 6 16.83 27.08 -0.76
CA TYR A 6 17.19 27.44 0.62
C TYR A 6 18.44 28.33 0.69
N ILE A 7 19.44 28.08 -0.17
CA ILE A 7 20.68 28.89 -0.21
C ILE A 7 20.58 30.10 -1.15
N GLY A 8 19.38 30.38 -1.71
CA GLY A 8 19.11 31.56 -2.53
C GLY A 8 19.77 31.56 -3.92
N ILE A 9 20.11 30.39 -4.47
CA ILE A 9 20.67 30.28 -5.84
C ILE A 9 19.55 30.26 -6.88
N ALA A 10 18.37 29.74 -6.52
CA ALA A 10 17.19 29.71 -7.39
C ALA A 10 15.91 29.93 -6.59
N ASP A 11 14.91 30.55 -7.19
CA ASP A 11 13.60 30.77 -6.59
C ASP A 11 12.69 29.53 -6.67
N CYS A 12 12.94 28.64 -7.64
CA CYS A 12 12.25 27.36 -7.83
C CYS A 12 13.17 26.33 -8.46
N ILE A 13 12.77 25.08 -8.37
CA ILE A 13 13.45 23.94 -9.00
C ILE A 13 12.43 23.09 -9.76
N CYS A 14 12.90 22.35 -10.77
CA CYS A 14 12.14 21.30 -11.44
C CYS A 14 12.82 19.97 -11.15
N ASP A 15 12.09 19.05 -10.51
CA ASP A 15 12.62 17.74 -10.14
C ASP A 15 11.52 16.68 -10.21
N LEU A 16 11.92 15.40 -10.15
CA LEU A 16 11.00 14.28 -10.06
C LEU A 16 10.57 14.09 -8.62
N VAL A 17 9.26 14.12 -8.39
CA VAL A 17 8.66 13.91 -7.07
C VAL A 17 7.97 12.56 -7.04
N SER A 18 8.28 11.74 -6.06
CA SER A 18 7.61 10.46 -5.81
C SER A 18 6.63 10.58 -4.64
N SER A 19 7.10 10.41 -3.41
CA SER A 19 6.25 10.48 -2.21
C SER A 19 6.12 11.89 -1.62
N GLY A 20 6.88 12.85 -2.10
CA GLY A 20 6.96 14.20 -1.52
C GLY A 20 7.76 14.32 -0.22
N ALA A 21 8.24 13.22 0.37
CA ALA A 21 8.96 13.24 1.64
C ALA A 21 10.22 14.13 1.63
N THR A 22 10.93 14.17 0.50
CA THR A 22 12.11 15.04 0.33
C THR A 22 11.72 16.53 0.26
N LEU A 23 10.57 16.84 -0.33
CA LEU A 23 10.04 18.21 -0.36
C LEU A 23 9.71 18.68 1.06
N GLU A 24 8.96 17.87 1.80
CA GLU A 24 8.58 18.16 3.18
C GLU A 24 9.81 18.36 4.08
N ALA A 25 10.81 17.47 3.98
CA ALA A 25 12.05 17.56 4.75
C ALA A 25 12.86 18.85 4.47
N ASN A 26 12.68 19.46 3.30
CA ASN A 26 13.37 20.70 2.89
C ASN A 26 12.44 21.93 2.89
N ASN A 27 11.25 21.85 3.50
CA ASN A 27 10.23 22.92 3.52
C ASN A 27 9.88 23.43 2.10
N LEU A 28 9.84 22.54 1.13
CA LEU A 28 9.43 22.83 -0.23
C LEU A 28 8.00 22.34 -0.44
N VAL A 29 7.29 22.99 -1.38
CA VAL A 29 5.94 22.61 -1.78
C VAL A 29 5.89 22.40 -3.29
N GLU A 30 5.09 21.45 -3.74
CA GLU A 30 4.79 21.30 -5.15
C GLU A 30 3.94 22.49 -5.62
N PHE A 31 4.48 23.25 -6.56
CA PHE A 31 3.80 24.41 -7.13
C PHE A 31 2.93 24.02 -8.33
N ASN A 32 3.45 23.15 -9.21
CA ASN A 32 2.75 22.67 -10.38
C ASN A 32 3.39 21.38 -10.91
N SER A 33 2.58 20.40 -11.33
CA SER A 33 3.06 19.23 -12.06
C SER A 33 3.23 19.59 -13.54
N LEU A 34 4.43 19.37 -14.07
CA LEU A 34 4.75 19.64 -15.48
C LEU A 34 4.55 18.41 -16.35
N MET A 35 4.81 17.21 -15.83
CA MET A 35 4.67 15.94 -16.52
C MET A 35 4.63 14.78 -15.52
N ASP A 36 3.92 13.72 -15.87
CA ASP A 36 4.00 12.45 -15.18
C ASP A 36 5.04 11.54 -15.82
N SER A 37 5.78 10.78 -15.00
CA SER A 37 6.84 9.88 -15.45
C SER A 37 6.58 8.47 -14.94
N GLU A 38 6.62 7.50 -15.86
CA GLU A 38 6.43 6.08 -15.56
C GLU A 38 7.67 5.28 -15.92
N ALA A 39 8.01 4.29 -15.09
CA ALA A 39 9.04 3.32 -15.40
C ALA A 39 8.46 2.23 -16.31
N VAL A 40 9.10 1.97 -17.45
CA VAL A 40 8.69 0.95 -18.40
C VAL A 40 9.78 -0.10 -18.61
N LEU A 41 9.39 -1.36 -18.73
CA LEU A 41 10.31 -2.44 -19.11
C LEU A 41 10.38 -2.54 -20.63
N ILE A 42 11.58 -2.40 -21.19
CA ILE A 42 11.83 -2.44 -22.61
C ILE A 42 12.52 -3.75 -22.99
N SER A 43 12.10 -4.37 -24.08
CA SER A 43 12.73 -5.57 -24.64
C SER A 43 12.82 -5.50 -26.17
N PRO A 44 13.70 -6.29 -26.82
CA PRO A 44 13.66 -6.47 -28.27
C PRO A 44 12.32 -7.01 -28.74
N VAL A 45 11.89 -6.60 -29.95
CA VAL A 45 10.61 -7.03 -30.56
C VAL A 45 10.57 -8.55 -30.76
N THR A 46 11.70 -9.14 -31.15
CA THR A 46 11.83 -10.59 -31.40
C THR A 46 12.58 -11.24 -30.24
N LEU A 47 11.89 -12.08 -29.50
CA LEU A 47 12.46 -12.90 -28.43
C LEU A 47 12.19 -14.38 -28.69
N ASN A 48 13.15 -15.24 -28.36
CA ASN A 48 12.88 -16.67 -28.30
C ASN A 48 11.97 -16.97 -27.09
N LYS A 49 11.28 -18.12 -27.15
CA LYS A 49 10.28 -18.51 -26.14
C LYS A 49 10.83 -18.59 -24.71
N ILE A 50 12.10 -19.01 -24.56
CA ILE A 50 12.75 -19.11 -23.25
C ILE A 50 12.92 -17.72 -22.63
N ARG A 51 13.46 -16.76 -23.39
CA ARG A 51 13.63 -15.36 -22.92
C ARG A 51 12.30 -14.70 -22.63
N GLN A 52 11.28 -14.94 -23.46
CA GLN A 52 9.93 -14.43 -23.23
C GLN A 52 9.35 -14.95 -21.90
N ASN A 53 9.46 -16.24 -21.62
CA ASN A 53 9.00 -16.82 -20.37
C ASN A 53 9.76 -16.24 -19.16
N ASN A 54 11.06 -16.02 -19.28
CA ASN A 54 11.85 -15.41 -18.20
C ASN A 54 11.41 -13.97 -17.92
N ILE A 55 11.11 -13.17 -18.96
CA ILE A 55 10.60 -11.80 -18.81
C ILE A 55 9.24 -11.80 -18.14
N VAL A 56 8.31 -12.66 -18.57
CA VAL A 56 6.99 -12.80 -17.92
C VAL A 56 7.13 -13.16 -16.44
N SER A 57 8.05 -14.10 -16.11
CA SER A 57 8.32 -14.46 -14.72
C SER A 57 8.89 -13.28 -13.91
N LEU A 58 9.73 -12.45 -14.52
CA LEU A 58 10.32 -11.28 -13.90
C LEU A 58 9.26 -10.20 -13.65
N ILE A 59 8.38 -9.94 -14.62
CA ILE A 59 7.26 -9.00 -14.49
C ILE A 59 6.38 -9.38 -13.31
N LYS A 60 5.97 -10.65 -13.22
CA LYS A 60 5.17 -11.13 -12.07
C LYS A 60 5.83 -10.89 -10.72
N ARG A 61 7.16 -10.98 -10.65
CA ARG A 61 7.90 -10.68 -9.41
C ARG A 61 7.89 -9.19 -9.08
N PHE A 62 8.05 -8.31 -10.08
CA PHE A 62 7.96 -6.87 -9.90
C PHE A 62 6.55 -6.46 -9.44
N GLU A 63 5.52 -6.93 -10.13
CA GLU A 63 4.13 -6.71 -9.75
C GLU A 63 3.85 -7.20 -8.32
N GLY A 64 4.40 -8.36 -7.95
CA GLY A 64 4.26 -8.91 -6.61
C GLY A 64 4.87 -8.04 -5.51
N VAL A 65 5.98 -7.35 -5.79
CA VAL A 65 6.59 -6.40 -4.85
C VAL A 65 5.83 -5.08 -4.82
N ILE A 66 5.47 -4.54 -5.98
CA ILE A 66 4.72 -3.27 -6.08
C ILE A 66 3.37 -3.40 -5.37
N ASN A 67 2.59 -4.45 -5.68
CA ASN A 67 1.31 -4.70 -5.04
C ASN A 67 1.44 -4.90 -3.51
N ALA A 68 2.55 -5.49 -3.06
CA ALA A 68 2.80 -5.68 -1.63
C ALA A 68 3.09 -4.35 -0.92
N THR A 69 3.81 -3.43 -1.57
CA THR A 69 4.14 -2.11 -0.99
C THR A 69 2.87 -1.31 -0.67
N GLU A 70 1.87 -1.39 -1.54
CA GLU A 70 0.58 -0.72 -1.38
C GLU A 70 -0.38 -1.47 -0.47
N SER A 71 -0.05 -2.72 -0.09
CA SER A 71 -0.92 -3.59 0.69
C SER A 71 -0.53 -3.64 2.16
N LYS A 72 -1.52 -3.86 3.01
CA LYS A 72 -1.35 -4.12 4.45
C LYS A 72 -2.11 -5.36 4.87
N TYR A 73 -1.50 -6.15 5.72
CA TYR A 73 -2.18 -7.27 6.36
C TYR A 73 -2.76 -6.80 7.69
N VAL A 74 -4.08 -6.80 7.78
CA VAL A 74 -4.81 -6.38 8.97
C VAL A 74 -5.29 -7.62 9.73
N MET A 75 -5.02 -7.64 11.02
CA MET A 75 -5.47 -8.66 11.94
C MET A 75 -6.14 -7.99 13.13
N LEU A 76 -7.32 -8.42 13.51
CA LEU A 76 -8.07 -7.87 14.61
C LEU A 76 -9.00 -8.90 15.25
N ASN A 77 -9.42 -8.64 16.48
CA ASN A 77 -10.43 -9.41 17.18
C ASN A 77 -11.74 -8.62 17.23
N ALA A 78 -12.88 -9.33 17.11
CA ALA A 78 -14.19 -8.71 17.16
C ALA A 78 -15.23 -9.65 17.78
N HIS A 79 -16.41 -9.10 18.11
CA HIS A 79 -17.59 -9.92 18.42
C HIS A 79 -18.24 -10.42 17.12
N SER A 80 -18.79 -11.64 17.15
CA SER A 80 -19.42 -12.28 16.01
C SER A 80 -20.51 -11.41 15.35
N HIS A 81 -21.28 -10.66 16.14
CA HIS A 81 -22.33 -9.77 15.64
C HIS A 81 -21.80 -8.50 14.92
N SER A 82 -20.52 -8.19 15.09
CA SER A 82 -19.87 -7.00 14.46
C SER A 82 -19.14 -7.32 13.15
N ILE A 83 -19.03 -8.58 12.77
CA ILE A 83 -18.25 -9.03 11.60
C ILE A 83 -18.60 -8.24 10.35
N GLU A 84 -19.88 -8.18 10.01
CA GLU A 84 -20.33 -7.53 8.76
C GLU A 84 -19.97 -6.04 8.70
N LYS A 85 -20.14 -5.33 9.82
CA LYS A 85 -19.77 -3.91 9.93
C LYS A 85 -18.27 -3.69 9.81
N ILE A 86 -17.49 -4.53 10.48
CA ILE A 86 -16.02 -4.46 10.46
C ILE A 86 -15.48 -4.77 9.07
N CYS A 87 -15.97 -5.82 8.42
CA CYS A 87 -15.55 -6.19 7.07
C CYS A 87 -15.82 -5.07 6.04
N LYS A 88 -16.93 -4.34 6.17
CA LYS A 88 -17.22 -3.18 5.31
C LYS A 88 -16.28 -1.99 5.52
N LEU A 89 -15.62 -1.90 6.67
CA LEU A 89 -14.67 -0.83 6.98
C LEU A 89 -13.23 -1.14 6.54
N LEU A 90 -12.93 -2.40 6.18
CA LEU A 90 -11.60 -2.80 5.75
C LEU A 90 -11.40 -2.44 4.26
N PRO A 91 -10.50 -1.50 3.93
CA PRO A 91 -10.35 -0.97 2.59
C PRO A 91 -9.80 -2.02 1.64
N GLY A 92 -10.50 -2.27 0.52
CA GLY A 92 -10.07 -3.20 -0.52
C GLY A 92 -9.93 -4.67 -0.09
N ALA A 93 -10.44 -5.05 1.09
CA ALA A 93 -10.41 -6.44 1.54
C ALA A 93 -11.46 -7.27 0.78
N ASP A 94 -10.98 -8.18 -0.04
CA ASP A 94 -11.83 -8.98 -0.94
C ASP A 94 -12.55 -10.12 -0.18
N SER A 95 -11.81 -10.89 0.60
CA SER A 95 -12.34 -12.03 1.36
C SER A 95 -11.62 -12.17 2.71
N PRO A 96 -12.13 -11.52 3.77
CA PRO A 96 -11.55 -11.67 5.11
C PRO A 96 -11.64 -13.13 5.61
N THR A 97 -10.57 -13.60 6.22
CA THR A 97 -10.56 -14.87 6.94
C THR A 97 -11.11 -14.65 8.34
N ILE A 98 -12.11 -15.44 8.73
CA ILE A 98 -12.75 -15.35 10.04
C ILE A 98 -12.48 -16.64 10.82
N ILE A 99 -11.84 -16.50 11.98
CA ILE A 99 -11.44 -17.63 12.83
C ILE A 99 -12.13 -17.49 14.19
N PRO A 100 -12.93 -18.48 14.65
CA PRO A 100 -13.48 -18.48 16.00
C PRO A 100 -12.36 -18.46 17.06
N LEU A 101 -12.54 -17.64 18.08
CA LEU A 101 -11.64 -17.63 19.23
C LEU A 101 -12.17 -18.55 20.33
N GLN A 102 -11.30 -18.96 21.24
CA GLN A 102 -11.65 -19.79 22.37
C GLN A 102 -12.73 -19.15 23.28
N LYS A 103 -12.76 -17.82 23.31
CA LYS A 103 -13.77 -17.08 24.05
C LYS A 103 -15.05 -16.99 23.25
N ASP A 104 -16.18 -17.39 23.85
CA ASP A 104 -17.49 -17.37 23.19
C ASP A 104 -17.85 -16.03 22.57
N ASN A 105 -18.49 -16.10 21.40
CA ASN A 105 -18.92 -14.95 20.62
C ASN A 105 -17.80 -13.99 20.16
N LYS A 106 -16.54 -14.46 20.15
CA LYS A 106 -15.40 -13.69 19.61
C LYS A 106 -14.76 -14.40 18.43
N VAL A 107 -14.31 -13.59 17.47
CA VAL A 107 -13.61 -14.03 16.27
C VAL A 107 -12.36 -13.19 16.03
N ALA A 108 -11.36 -13.80 15.42
CA ALA A 108 -10.27 -13.09 14.78
C ALA A 108 -10.64 -12.87 13.29
N ILE A 109 -10.38 -11.69 12.79
CA ILE A 109 -10.57 -11.32 11.38
C ILE A 109 -9.22 -10.97 10.82
N HIS A 110 -8.86 -11.63 9.72
CA HIS A 110 -7.62 -11.39 8.99
C HIS A 110 -7.98 -10.96 7.58
N ALA A 111 -7.38 -9.87 7.11
CA ALA A 111 -7.63 -9.36 5.78
C ALA A 111 -6.38 -8.77 5.14
N LEU A 112 -6.21 -9.00 3.85
CA LEU A 112 -5.27 -8.26 3.03
C LEU A 112 -6.01 -7.02 2.50
N CYS A 113 -5.55 -5.84 2.90
CA CYS A 113 -6.10 -4.56 2.45
C CYS A 113 -5.19 -3.98 1.37
N LYS A 114 -5.76 -3.59 0.23
CA LYS A 114 -5.04 -3.04 -0.94
C LYS A 114 -4.81 -1.53 -0.85
N GLU A 115 -5.28 -0.91 0.23
CA GLU A 115 -5.15 0.52 0.47
C GLU A 115 -4.49 0.78 1.82
N PRO A 116 -3.89 1.95 2.00
CA PRO A 116 -3.34 2.34 3.29
C PRO A 116 -4.41 2.31 4.37
N VAL A 117 -4.11 1.67 5.49
CA VAL A 117 -4.98 1.67 6.66
C VAL A 117 -4.51 2.78 7.59
N PHE A 118 -5.19 3.90 7.53
CA PHE A 118 -4.90 5.09 8.34
C PHE A 118 -5.48 4.99 9.75
N TRP A 119 -5.05 5.88 10.61
CA TRP A 119 -5.52 5.98 11.99
C TRP A 119 -7.05 6.13 12.10
N GLU A 120 -7.67 6.91 11.22
CA GLU A 120 -9.13 7.10 11.17
C GLU A 120 -9.88 5.79 10.91
N THR A 121 -9.31 4.92 10.06
CA THR A 121 -9.88 3.59 9.80
C THR A 121 -9.77 2.72 11.03
N MET A 122 -8.63 2.74 11.73
CA MET A 122 -8.43 1.99 12.97
C MET A 122 -9.38 2.45 14.10
N GLU A 123 -9.59 3.76 14.21
CA GLU A 123 -10.55 4.34 15.16
C GLU A 123 -11.99 3.92 14.85
N LYS A 124 -12.39 3.94 13.58
CA LYS A 124 -13.70 3.45 13.13
C LYS A 124 -13.87 1.96 13.39
N LEU A 125 -12.85 1.14 13.16
CA LEU A 125 -12.87 -0.28 13.49
C LEU A 125 -13.05 -0.48 15.00
N LYS A 126 -12.30 0.26 15.83
CA LYS A 126 -12.39 0.20 17.29
C LYS A 126 -13.78 0.61 17.81
N SER A 127 -14.36 1.68 17.27
CA SER A 127 -15.71 2.15 17.65
C SER A 127 -16.82 1.15 17.27
N ASN A 128 -16.58 0.29 16.27
CA ASN A 128 -17.47 -0.80 15.87
C ASN A 128 -17.19 -2.13 16.59
N GLY A 129 -16.39 -2.11 17.64
CA GLY A 129 -16.15 -3.27 18.50
C GLY A 129 -14.93 -4.12 18.14
N ALA A 130 -14.06 -3.62 17.26
CA ALA A 130 -12.77 -4.25 17.03
C ALA A 130 -11.81 -4.01 18.20
N SER A 131 -10.98 -4.98 18.48
CA SER A 131 -9.92 -4.93 19.49
C SER A 131 -8.66 -5.63 18.98
N SER A 132 -7.52 -5.36 19.60
CA SER A 132 -6.24 -5.96 19.21
C SER A 132 -5.94 -5.78 17.72
N ILE A 133 -6.14 -4.57 17.20
CA ILE A 133 -5.93 -4.27 15.78
C ILE A 133 -4.44 -4.19 15.51
N LEU A 134 -3.95 -5.02 14.59
CA LEU A 134 -2.59 -5.05 14.10
C LEU A 134 -2.59 -4.77 12.59
N VAL A 135 -1.71 -3.89 12.16
CA VAL A 135 -1.49 -3.58 10.75
C VAL A 135 -0.03 -3.89 10.42
N LEU A 136 0.18 -4.87 9.57
CA LEU A 136 1.49 -5.39 9.24
C LEU A 136 1.85 -5.06 7.78
N PRO A 137 3.11 -4.71 7.49
CA PRO A 137 3.56 -4.56 6.12
C PRO A 137 3.57 -5.93 5.43
N VAL A 138 3.33 -5.91 4.12
CA VAL A 138 3.44 -7.09 3.27
C VAL A 138 4.67 -6.92 2.40
N GLU A 139 5.53 -7.92 2.34
CA GLU A 139 6.77 -7.84 1.56
C GLU A 139 6.58 -8.29 0.11
N LYS A 140 5.74 -9.27 -0.13
CA LYS A 140 5.53 -9.88 -1.46
C LYS A 140 4.13 -10.49 -1.55
N ILE A 141 3.49 -10.30 -2.70
CA ILE A 141 2.21 -10.94 -3.04
C ILE A 141 2.39 -11.61 -4.39
N LEU A 142 2.05 -12.89 -4.50
CA LEU A 142 2.00 -13.61 -5.75
C LEU A 142 0.56 -14.12 -5.95
N ASN A 143 -0.08 -13.60 -6.99
CA ASN A 143 -1.43 -14.02 -7.42
C ASN A 143 -1.34 -14.96 -8.60
#